data_d70f66a70344e9935c7c2fc4c9a84192
#
_entry.id   d70f66a70344e9935c7c2fc4c9a84192
#
_cell.length_a   1.000
_cell.length_b   1.000
_cell.length_c   1.000
_cell.angle_alpha   90.00
_cell.angle_beta   90.00
_cell.angle_gamma   90.00
#
_symmetry.space_group_name_H-M   'P 1'
#
loop_
_entity.id
_entity.type
_entity.pdbx_description
1 polymer ?
#
loop_
_entity_poly.entity_id
_entity_poly.type
_entity_poly.pdbx_seq_one_letter_code
_entity_poly.pdbx_strand_id
1 'polypeptide(L)'
;MVAHPPFRWQGTYAVRFAEGIHELMAETGVVIAVENMYPWRAYGREAKMYLPHWNPLPEPYEHICWDFSHAAIARADSLAAVRELGPRLRHVHLTDGNDSGKDDHLVPGEGTQRVAETLRHLATAGLAGTVCVEVGTRGVEYAGQREEMLAASLAFARDHLAAGGTDHHHDDAPRPTTKETDRP
;
A
#
# COMPACT_ATOMS: atom_id res chain seq x y z
N MET A 1 -9.06 10.36 -1.83
CA MET A 1 -8.85 10.83 -0.42
C MET A 1 -8.49 9.62 0.42
N VAL A 2 -7.62 9.77 1.45
CA VAL A 2 -7.33 8.71 2.43
C VAL A 2 -8.03 9.04 3.74
N ALA A 3 -8.54 8.03 4.43
CA ALA A 3 -9.19 8.15 5.72
C ALA A 3 -8.69 7.06 6.69
N HIS A 4 -8.37 7.45 7.92
CA HIS A 4 -8.07 6.49 8.98
C HIS A 4 -9.36 5.93 9.59
N PRO A 5 -9.42 4.66 9.99
CA PRO A 5 -10.51 4.16 10.81
C PRO A 5 -10.55 4.92 12.13
N PRO A 6 -11.75 5.25 12.63
CA PRO A 6 -11.87 6.05 13.84
C PRO A 6 -11.48 5.26 15.09
N PHE A 7 -11.16 5.99 16.14
CA PHE A 7 -10.99 5.39 17.45
C PHE A 7 -12.34 5.01 18.07
N ARG A 8 -12.35 3.91 18.80
CA ARG A 8 -13.56 3.36 19.44
C ARG A 8 -14.31 4.33 20.34
N TRP A 9 -13.63 5.33 20.90
CA TRP A 9 -14.27 6.33 21.77
C TRP A 9 -14.97 7.47 21.01
N GLN A 10 -14.91 7.48 19.68
CA GLN A 10 -15.62 8.46 18.85
C GLN A 10 -17.12 8.14 18.68
N GLY A 11 -17.65 7.21 19.49
CA GLY A 11 -19.07 6.96 19.63
C GLY A 11 -19.76 6.49 18.35
N THR A 12 -20.91 7.09 18.05
CA THR A 12 -21.74 6.73 16.89
C THR A 12 -20.99 6.85 15.56
N TYR A 13 -20.11 7.84 15.43
CA TYR A 13 -19.27 8.00 14.23
C TYR A 13 -18.43 6.74 13.97
N ALA A 14 -17.79 6.21 15.00
CA ALA A 14 -16.95 5.02 14.85
C ALA A 14 -17.75 3.77 14.46
N VAL A 15 -18.96 3.62 15.01
CA VAL A 15 -19.85 2.48 14.70
C VAL A 15 -20.35 2.53 13.25
N ARG A 16 -20.64 3.75 12.74
CA ARG A 16 -21.20 3.95 11.39
C ARG A 16 -20.13 4.25 10.33
N PHE A 17 -18.84 4.17 10.66
CA PHE A 17 -17.78 4.64 9.79
C PHE A 17 -17.78 3.98 8.40
N ALA A 18 -17.86 2.65 8.34
CA ALA A 18 -17.85 1.93 7.07
C ALA A 18 -19.04 2.30 6.17
N GLU A 19 -20.25 2.40 6.78
CA GLU A 19 -21.45 2.84 6.08
C GLU A 19 -21.31 4.28 5.60
N GLY A 20 -20.85 5.19 6.47
CA GLY A 20 -20.67 6.61 6.14
C GLY A 20 -19.62 6.85 5.04
N ILE A 21 -18.57 6.05 4.97
CA ILE A 21 -17.59 6.11 3.86
C ILE A 21 -18.29 5.75 2.54
N HIS A 22 -19.10 4.69 2.52
CA HIS A 22 -19.83 4.27 1.33
C HIS A 22 -20.85 5.34 0.89
N GLU A 23 -21.65 5.87 1.82
CA GLU A 23 -22.62 6.95 1.56
C GLU A 23 -21.92 8.18 0.98
N LEU A 24 -20.81 8.63 1.59
CA LEU A 24 -20.07 9.80 1.16
C LEU A 24 -19.46 9.63 -0.24
N MET A 25 -18.95 8.45 -0.57
CA MET A 25 -18.46 8.15 -1.91
C MET A 25 -19.60 8.19 -2.94
N ALA A 26 -20.75 7.63 -2.61
CA ALA A 26 -21.94 7.65 -3.48
C ALA A 26 -22.46 9.06 -3.73
N GLU A 27 -22.48 9.91 -2.71
CA GLU A 27 -22.95 11.28 -2.79
C GLU A 27 -22.02 12.22 -3.56
N THR A 28 -20.69 12.03 -3.38
CA THR A 28 -19.69 12.99 -3.88
C THR A 28 -18.95 12.54 -5.11
N GLY A 29 -18.97 11.25 -5.43
CA GLY A 29 -18.12 10.64 -6.47
C GLY A 29 -16.62 10.61 -6.11
N VAL A 30 -16.25 11.01 -4.89
CA VAL A 30 -14.86 11.03 -4.42
C VAL A 30 -14.46 9.64 -3.92
N VAL A 31 -13.42 9.05 -4.52
CA VAL A 31 -12.84 7.80 -4.02
C VAL A 31 -12.19 8.03 -2.64
N ILE A 32 -12.65 7.29 -1.65
CA ILE A 32 -12.11 7.31 -0.28
C ILE A 32 -11.48 5.96 0.02
N ALA A 33 -10.16 5.93 0.18
CA ALA A 33 -9.41 4.74 0.56
C ALA A 33 -9.20 4.72 2.08
N VAL A 34 -9.61 3.64 2.73
CA VAL A 34 -9.39 3.47 4.18
C VAL A 34 -8.04 2.84 4.42
N GLU A 35 -7.27 3.44 5.30
CA GLU A 35 -5.89 3.05 5.58
C GLU A 35 -5.80 1.93 6.62
N ASN A 36 -4.85 1.00 6.41
CA ASN A 36 -4.47 0.10 7.49
C ASN A 36 -3.77 0.87 8.60
N MET A 37 -4.19 0.60 9.81
CA MET A 37 -3.51 1.07 11.02
C MET A 37 -2.74 -0.09 11.65
N TYR A 38 -2.45 0.00 12.92
CA TYR A 38 -1.74 -1.02 13.68
C TYR A 38 -2.38 -1.25 15.05
N PRO A 39 -2.21 -2.45 15.62
CA PRO A 39 -2.72 -2.74 16.95
C PRO A 39 -1.95 -1.99 18.02
N TRP A 40 -2.65 -1.38 18.96
CA TRP A 40 -2.01 -0.89 20.17
C TRP A 40 -1.72 -2.05 21.12
N ARG A 41 -0.49 -2.17 21.54
CA ARG A 41 -0.05 -3.23 22.45
C ARG A 41 0.39 -2.65 23.79
N ALA A 42 -0.21 -3.15 24.87
CA ALA A 42 0.17 -2.80 26.22
C ALA A 42 0.24 -4.08 27.07
N TYR A 43 1.32 -4.26 27.81
CA TYR A 43 1.53 -5.43 28.69
C TYR A 43 1.34 -6.78 27.96
N GLY A 44 1.83 -6.89 26.72
CA GLY A 44 1.72 -8.10 25.91
C GLY A 44 0.31 -8.40 25.37
N ARG A 45 -0.65 -7.50 25.55
CA ARG A 45 -2.02 -7.64 25.05
C ARG A 45 -2.34 -6.58 24.00
N GLU A 46 -3.09 -6.99 22.99
CA GLU A 46 -3.62 -6.07 21.99
C GLU A 46 -4.87 -5.38 22.50
N ALA A 47 -4.92 -4.05 22.37
CA ALA A 47 -6.07 -3.24 22.70
C ALA A 47 -6.82 -2.87 21.41
N LYS A 48 -8.13 -3.12 21.39
CA LYS A 48 -9.01 -2.69 20.28
C LYS A 48 -9.24 -1.19 20.36
N MET A 49 -8.40 -0.44 19.66
CA MET A 49 -8.45 1.04 19.66
C MET A 49 -9.25 1.59 18.50
N TYR A 50 -9.28 0.88 17.36
CA TYR A 50 -9.97 1.29 16.14
C TYR A 50 -11.29 0.54 15.94
N LEU A 51 -12.26 1.18 15.30
CA LEU A 51 -13.52 0.59 14.85
C LEU A 51 -13.72 0.86 13.35
N PRO A 52 -14.16 -0.15 12.57
CA PRO A 52 -14.40 -1.53 13.01
C PRO A 52 -13.12 -2.27 13.41
N HIS A 53 -11.99 -2.05 12.72
CA HIS A 53 -10.71 -2.68 13.02
C HIS A 53 -9.52 -1.86 12.50
N TRP A 54 -8.31 -2.11 13.00
CA TRP A 54 -7.07 -1.54 12.47
C TRP A 54 -6.65 -2.19 11.13
N ASN A 55 -7.00 -3.45 10.92
CA ASN A 55 -6.74 -4.17 9.67
C ASN A 55 -7.94 -4.05 8.73
N PRO A 56 -7.81 -3.42 7.56
CA PRO A 56 -8.92 -3.22 6.63
C PRO A 56 -9.21 -4.44 5.75
N LEU A 57 -8.36 -5.48 5.74
CA LEU A 57 -8.52 -6.65 4.88
C LEU A 57 -9.89 -7.32 5.01
N PRO A 58 -10.38 -7.66 6.23
CA PRO A 58 -11.70 -8.31 6.40
C PRO A 58 -12.87 -7.33 6.32
N GLU A 59 -12.61 -6.02 6.28
CA GLU A 59 -13.65 -5.02 6.34
C GLU A 59 -14.27 -4.74 4.95
N PRO A 60 -15.54 -4.30 4.87
CA PRO A 60 -16.26 -4.13 3.61
C PRO A 60 -15.93 -2.81 2.89
N TYR A 61 -14.69 -2.34 2.99
CA TYR A 61 -14.27 -1.15 2.25
C TYR A 61 -14.03 -1.45 0.78
N GLU A 62 -14.57 -0.62 -0.10
CA GLU A 62 -14.36 -0.72 -1.55
C GLU A 62 -12.93 -0.36 -1.95
N HIS A 63 -12.34 0.62 -1.25
CA HIS A 63 -11.02 1.14 -1.53
C HIS A 63 -10.16 1.20 -0.28
N ILE A 64 -8.93 0.76 -0.42
CA ILE A 64 -7.97 0.66 0.69
C ILE A 64 -6.69 1.41 0.32
N CYS A 65 -6.15 2.09 1.32
CA CYS A 65 -4.78 2.59 1.35
C CYS A 65 -3.93 1.61 2.14
N TRP A 66 -2.75 1.26 1.62
CA TRP A 66 -1.79 0.44 2.35
C TRP A 66 -0.57 1.25 2.73
N ASP A 67 -0.31 1.32 4.03
CA ASP A 67 0.88 1.94 4.63
C ASP A 67 1.85 0.87 5.13
N PHE A 68 3.13 0.97 4.71
CA PHE A 68 4.16 0.00 5.05
C PHE A 68 4.70 0.17 6.48
N SER A 69 4.76 1.40 7.02
CA SER A 69 5.18 1.64 8.41
C SER A 69 4.18 1.03 9.39
N HIS A 70 2.89 1.27 9.14
CA HIS A 70 1.81 0.65 9.91
C HIS A 70 1.82 -0.88 9.82
N ALA A 71 2.10 -1.41 8.63
CA ALA A 71 2.23 -2.86 8.41
C ALA A 71 3.41 -3.44 9.21
N ALA A 72 4.54 -2.73 9.30
CA ALA A 72 5.68 -3.16 10.10
C ALA A 72 5.33 -3.27 11.59
N ILE A 73 4.67 -2.25 12.16
CA ILE A 73 4.21 -2.28 13.55
C ILE A 73 3.19 -3.41 13.78
N ALA A 74 2.32 -3.64 12.80
CA ALA A 74 1.32 -4.71 12.84
C ALA A 74 1.94 -6.10 12.66
N ARG A 75 3.21 -6.20 12.24
CA ARG A 75 3.89 -7.44 11.83
C ARG A 75 3.17 -8.13 10.67
N ALA A 76 2.57 -7.34 9.80
CA ALA A 76 1.88 -7.83 8.62
C ALA A 76 2.85 -8.03 7.46
N ASP A 77 2.63 -9.05 6.64
CA ASP A 77 3.33 -9.21 5.35
C ASP A 77 2.63 -8.36 4.31
N SER A 78 3.24 -7.21 3.96
CA SER A 78 2.69 -6.27 2.99
C SER A 78 2.49 -6.89 1.61
N LEU A 79 3.38 -7.78 1.15
CA LEU A 79 3.23 -8.43 -0.14
C LEU A 79 2.01 -9.38 -0.16
N ALA A 80 1.81 -10.14 0.90
CA ALA A 80 0.64 -11.01 1.04
C ALA A 80 -0.65 -10.19 1.11
N ALA A 81 -0.67 -9.14 1.93
CA ALA A 81 -1.83 -8.25 2.08
C ALA A 81 -2.22 -7.57 0.77
N VAL A 82 -1.25 -7.03 0.04
CA VAL A 82 -1.49 -6.34 -1.25
C VAL A 82 -2.03 -7.32 -2.31
N ARG A 83 -1.55 -8.56 -2.33
CA ARG A 83 -2.10 -9.60 -3.22
C ARG A 83 -3.55 -9.95 -2.89
N GLU A 84 -3.89 -10.03 -1.61
CA GLU A 84 -5.27 -10.29 -1.15
C GLU A 84 -6.20 -9.12 -1.46
N LEU A 85 -5.72 -7.88 -1.31
CA LEU A 85 -6.48 -6.67 -1.62
C LEU A 85 -6.86 -6.57 -3.09
N GLY A 86 -5.94 -6.92 -3.99
CA GLY A 86 -6.18 -6.85 -5.42
C GLY A 86 -6.72 -5.49 -5.87
N PRO A 87 -7.85 -5.44 -6.60
CA PRO A 87 -8.40 -4.18 -7.13
C PRO A 87 -8.94 -3.21 -6.06
N ARG A 88 -9.10 -3.66 -4.82
CA ARG A 88 -9.49 -2.78 -3.70
C ARG A 88 -8.36 -1.82 -3.30
N LEU A 89 -7.11 -2.15 -3.61
CA LEU A 89 -5.98 -1.27 -3.33
C LEU A 89 -5.99 -0.08 -4.29
N ARG A 90 -6.16 1.13 -3.76
CA ARG A 90 -6.24 2.38 -4.55
C ARG A 90 -5.18 3.38 -4.17
N HIS A 91 -4.55 3.22 -3.04
CA HIS A 91 -3.51 4.12 -2.57
C HIS A 91 -2.46 3.35 -1.79
N VAL A 92 -1.23 3.81 -1.87
CA VAL A 92 -0.10 3.26 -1.11
C VAL A 92 0.66 4.41 -0.50
N HIS A 93 0.83 4.40 0.81
CA HIS A 93 1.81 5.23 1.51
C HIS A 93 3.15 4.51 1.47
N LEU A 94 4.03 5.05 0.62
CA LEU A 94 5.37 4.51 0.41
C LEU A 94 6.31 5.02 1.49
N THR A 95 6.59 4.15 2.39
CA THR A 95 7.48 4.29 3.52
C THR A 95 8.07 2.93 3.84
N ASP A 96 8.80 2.79 4.94
CA ASP A 96 9.19 1.55 5.55
C ASP A 96 9.10 1.68 7.07
N GLY A 97 9.26 0.60 7.79
CA GLY A 97 9.21 0.60 9.24
C GLY A 97 9.84 -0.65 9.82
N ASN A 98 10.12 -0.59 11.10
CA ASN A 98 10.61 -1.71 11.88
C ASN A 98 9.52 -2.18 12.85
N ASP A 99 9.69 -3.40 13.37
CA ASP A 99 8.86 -3.88 14.48
C ASP A 99 9.31 -3.24 15.82
N SER A 100 9.55 -1.94 15.81
CA SER A 100 9.99 -1.15 16.96
C SER A 100 8.83 -0.75 17.90
N GLY A 101 7.59 -0.95 17.45
CA GLY A 101 6.39 -0.45 18.12
C GLY A 101 6.18 1.05 17.96
N LYS A 102 6.97 1.69 17.10
CA LYS A 102 6.83 3.10 16.72
C LYS A 102 6.45 3.19 15.27
N ASP A 103 5.75 4.24 14.93
CA ASP A 103 5.44 4.60 13.56
C ASP A 103 6.64 5.37 12.99
N ASP A 104 7.57 4.59 12.40
CA ASP A 104 8.91 5.08 12.07
C ASP A 104 8.93 5.92 10.78
N HIS A 105 8.12 5.59 9.79
CA HIS A 105 8.10 6.22 8.46
C HIS A 105 9.50 6.36 7.85
N LEU A 106 10.23 5.24 7.78
CA LEU A 106 11.60 5.18 7.24
C LEU A 106 11.60 5.36 5.72
N VAL A 107 12.76 5.71 5.18
CA VAL A 107 13.00 5.66 3.73
C VAL A 107 12.80 4.21 3.26
N PRO A 108 12.10 3.96 2.13
CA PRO A 108 11.86 2.62 1.62
C PRO A 108 13.15 1.82 1.45
N GLY A 109 13.20 0.63 2.02
CA GLY A 109 14.35 -0.26 2.05
C GLY A 109 15.23 -0.15 3.29
N GLU A 110 14.96 0.79 4.21
CA GLU A 110 15.66 0.92 5.48
C GLU A 110 14.99 0.17 6.64
N GLY A 111 13.80 -0.37 6.41
CA GLY A 111 13.04 -1.15 7.39
C GLY A 111 13.02 -2.64 7.09
N THR A 112 11.97 -3.29 7.57
CA THR A 112 11.80 -4.75 7.51
C THR A 112 10.74 -5.21 6.51
N GLN A 113 10.01 -4.28 5.90
CA GLN A 113 8.95 -4.62 4.95
C GLN A 113 9.53 -4.98 3.57
N ARG A 114 8.83 -5.86 2.86
CA ARG A 114 9.20 -6.29 1.50
C ARG A 114 8.76 -5.26 0.46
N VAL A 115 9.13 -3.98 0.67
CA VAL A 115 8.65 -2.84 -0.12
C VAL A 115 8.98 -3.02 -1.61
N ALA A 116 10.24 -3.34 -1.93
CA ALA A 116 10.71 -3.53 -3.31
C ALA A 116 9.92 -4.60 -4.07
N GLU A 117 9.67 -5.76 -3.43
CA GLU A 117 8.93 -6.87 -4.04
C GLU A 117 7.45 -6.51 -4.20
N THR A 118 6.89 -5.79 -3.22
CA THR A 118 5.51 -5.34 -3.26
C THR A 118 5.30 -4.34 -4.41
N LEU A 119 6.20 -3.37 -4.60
CA LEU A 119 6.12 -2.42 -5.71
C LEU A 119 6.22 -3.11 -7.08
N ARG A 120 7.14 -4.08 -7.25
CA ARG A 120 7.22 -4.86 -8.49
C ARG A 120 5.93 -5.65 -8.75
N HIS A 121 5.35 -6.25 -7.70
CA HIS A 121 4.06 -6.92 -7.83
C HIS A 121 2.95 -5.95 -8.26
N LEU A 122 2.88 -4.76 -7.66
CA LEU A 122 1.88 -3.74 -8.03
C LEU A 122 2.01 -3.28 -9.47
N ALA A 123 3.24 -3.11 -9.98
CA ALA A 123 3.49 -2.78 -11.36
C ALA A 123 3.01 -3.88 -12.31
N THR A 124 3.35 -5.14 -12.03
CA THR A 124 2.93 -6.30 -12.82
C THR A 124 1.41 -6.51 -12.78
N ALA A 125 0.79 -6.27 -11.63
CA ALA A 125 -0.67 -6.39 -11.45
C ALA A 125 -1.45 -5.20 -12.05
N GLY A 126 -0.79 -4.15 -12.52
CA GLY A 126 -1.43 -2.98 -13.11
C GLY A 126 -2.19 -2.13 -12.09
N LEU A 127 -1.53 -1.74 -11.00
CA LEU A 127 -2.14 -0.90 -9.96
C LEU A 127 -2.87 0.31 -10.56
N ALA A 128 -4.19 0.35 -10.43
CA ALA A 128 -5.02 1.48 -10.83
C ALA A 128 -5.17 2.49 -9.67
N GLY A 129 -4.04 2.94 -9.13
CA GLY A 129 -3.99 3.78 -7.92
C GLY A 129 -2.76 4.68 -7.88
N THR A 130 -2.51 5.24 -6.71
CA THR A 130 -1.41 6.18 -6.47
C THR A 130 -0.45 5.60 -5.44
N VAL A 131 0.85 5.74 -5.70
CA VAL A 131 1.91 5.52 -4.71
C VAL A 131 2.42 6.89 -4.27
N CYS A 132 2.25 7.22 -2.99
CA CYS A 132 2.60 8.49 -2.39
C CYS A 132 3.74 8.28 -1.38
N VAL A 133 4.84 9.02 -1.51
CA VAL A 133 5.94 8.96 -0.53
C VAL A 133 5.50 9.59 0.78
N GLU A 134 5.62 8.86 1.88
CA GLU A 134 5.31 9.31 3.23
C GLU A 134 6.43 8.94 4.21
N VAL A 135 7.51 9.71 4.18
CA VAL A 135 8.68 9.49 5.03
C VAL A 135 8.80 10.51 6.14
N GLY A 136 9.22 10.05 7.31
CA GLY A 136 9.40 10.88 8.50
C GLY A 136 10.62 11.79 8.39
N THR A 137 10.41 13.08 8.14
CA THR A 137 11.49 14.06 7.97
C THR A 137 11.70 15.00 9.18
N ARG A 138 11.12 14.66 10.34
CA ARG A 138 11.21 15.52 11.53
C ARG A 138 12.58 15.49 12.22
N GLY A 139 13.30 14.39 12.07
CA GLY A 139 14.60 14.16 12.71
C GLY A 139 15.80 14.48 11.82
N VAL A 140 15.66 15.33 10.80
CA VAL A 140 16.77 15.70 9.92
C VAL A 140 17.87 16.46 10.68
N GLU A 141 19.12 16.10 10.41
CA GLU A 141 20.30 16.59 11.14
C GLU A 141 20.99 17.75 10.43
N TYR A 142 20.78 17.89 9.10
CA TYR A 142 21.42 18.93 8.29
C TYR A 142 20.50 19.45 7.18
N ALA A 143 20.85 20.63 6.66
CA ALA A 143 20.15 21.24 5.54
C ALA A 143 20.32 20.39 4.26
N GLY A 144 19.20 20.08 3.58
CA GLY A 144 19.19 19.24 2.38
C GLY A 144 18.86 17.76 2.63
N GLN A 145 19.00 17.27 3.85
CA GLN A 145 18.72 15.86 4.17
C GLN A 145 17.27 15.44 3.85
N ARG A 146 16.31 16.34 4.07
CA ARG A 146 14.90 16.07 3.72
C ARG A 146 14.74 15.83 2.23
N GLU A 147 15.34 16.65 1.42
CA GLU A 147 15.32 16.56 -0.04
C GLU A 147 16.01 15.28 -0.51
N GLU A 148 17.11 14.89 0.11
CA GLU A 148 17.80 13.64 -0.15
C GLU A 148 16.92 12.42 0.18
N MET A 149 16.26 12.39 1.33
CA MET A 149 15.34 11.32 1.72
C MET A 149 14.17 11.20 0.74
N LEU A 150 13.58 12.32 0.33
CA LEU A 150 12.49 12.32 -0.65
C LEU A 150 12.95 11.88 -2.03
N ALA A 151 14.13 12.33 -2.47
CA ALA A 151 14.72 11.92 -3.74
C ALA A 151 15.04 10.43 -3.76
N ALA A 152 15.63 9.89 -2.69
CA ALA A 152 15.91 8.46 -2.54
C ALA A 152 14.62 7.64 -2.58
N SER A 153 13.57 8.06 -1.87
CA SER A 153 12.28 7.38 -1.86
C SER A 153 11.62 7.37 -3.25
N LEU A 154 11.69 8.48 -3.99
CA LEU A 154 11.16 8.56 -5.35
C LEU A 154 11.96 7.70 -6.33
N ALA A 155 13.29 7.68 -6.22
CA ALA A 155 14.15 6.82 -7.03
C ALA A 155 13.81 5.35 -6.77
N PHE A 156 13.74 4.93 -5.51
CA PHE A 156 13.35 3.59 -5.12
C PHE A 156 12.00 3.18 -5.72
N ALA A 157 10.98 4.06 -5.62
CA ALA A 157 9.67 3.80 -6.21
C ALA A 157 9.75 3.57 -7.72
N ARG A 158 10.43 4.46 -8.43
CA ARG A 158 10.55 4.39 -9.90
C ARG A 158 11.28 3.14 -10.35
N ASP A 159 12.37 2.78 -9.70
CA ASP A 159 13.19 1.62 -10.05
C ASP A 159 12.37 0.32 -9.92
N HIS A 160 11.62 0.17 -8.83
CA HIS A 160 10.86 -1.05 -8.57
C HIS A 160 9.52 -1.12 -9.31
N LEU A 161 8.87 0.01 -9.58
CA LEU A 161 7.68 0.05 -10.43
C LEU A 161 8.03 -0.17 -11.92
N ALA A 162 9.16 0.37 -12.41
CA ALA A 162 9.60 0.13 -13.79
C ALA A 162 10.01 -1.33 -14.02
N ALA A 163 10.71 -1.96 -13.07
CA ALA A 163 11.14 -3.35 -13.17
C ALA A 163 9.98 -4.35 -13.26
N GLY A 164 8.83 -4.06 -12.63
CA GLY A 164 7.63 -4.91 -12.73
C GLY A 164 6.93 -4.82 -14.08
N GLY A 165 7.08 -3.71 -14.81
CA GLY A 165 6.44 -3.50 -16.12
C GLY A 165 7.13 -4.20 -17.30
N THR A 166 8.37 -4.68 -17.14
CA THR A 166 9.13 -5.30 -18.23
C THR A 166 8.86 -6.79 -18.44
N ASP A 167 8.21 -7.47 -17.51
CA ASP A 167 7.95 -8.92 -17.60
C ASP A 167 6.80 -9.30 -18.55
N HIS A 168 6.07 -8.34 -19.13
CA HIS A 168 4.93 -8.60 -20.02
C HIS A 168 5.22 -8.54 -21.52
N HIS A 169 6.49 -8.46 -21.97
CA HIS A 169 6.84 -8.34 -23.39
C HIS A 169 7.73 -9.48 -23.93
N HIS A 170 7.49 -10.73 -23.49
CA HIS A 170 8.02 -11.89 -24.25
C HIS A 170 7.08 -13.09 -24.07
N ASP A 171 6.08 -13.19 -24.94
CA ASP A 171 5.61 -14.41 -25.62
C ASP A 171 4.24 -14.11 -26.26
N ASP A 172 4.25 -13.76 -27.52
CA ASP A 172 3.28 -14.21 -28.52
C ASP A 172 3.61 -13.54 -29.87
N ALA A 173 4.66 -14.02 -30.52
CA ALA A 173 4.80 -13.91 -31.96
C ALA A 173 4.44 -15.26 -32.57
N PRO A 174 3.37 -15.40 -33.37
CA PRO A 174 3.05 -16.65 -34.05
C PRO A 174 4.14 -16.93 -35.09
N ARG A 175 4.77 -18.11 -34.98
CA ARG A 175 5.70 -18.62 -36.00
C ARG A 175 4.99 -18.68 -37.36
N PRO A 176 5.60 -18.16 -38.44
CA PRO A 176 5.05 -18.35 -39.77
C PRO A 176 5.09 -19.84 -40.16
N THR A 177 3.95 -20.40 -40.44
CA THR A 177 3.81 -21.72 -41.04
C THR A 177 4.29 -21.65 -42.49
N THR A 178 5.45 -22.21 -42.79
CA THR A 178 5.90 -22.48 -44.14
C THR A 178 4.96 -23.51 -44.77
N LYS A 179 4.14 -23.05 -45.71
CA LYS A 179 3.43 -23.97 -46.64
C LYS A 179 4.43 -24.52 -47.63
N GLU A 180 4.70 -25.79 -47.53
CA GLU A 180 5.35 -26.59 -48.53
C GLU A 180 4.41 -26.71 -49.75
N THR A 181 4.78 -26.09 -50.85
CA THR A 181 4.10 -26.25 -52.13
C THR A 181 4.71 -27.46 -52.85
N ASP A 182 3.98 -28.55 -52.81
CA ASP A 182 4.17 -29.65 -53.73
C ASP A 182 3.74 -29.20 -55.15
N ARG A 183 4.57 -29.45 -56.14
CA ARG A 183 4.27 -29.33 -57.55
C ARG A 183 4.81 -30.56 -58.33
N PRO A 184 4.12 -30.97 -59.37
CA PRO A 184 3.95 -32.32 -59.91
C PRO A 184 5.20 -32.89 -60.57
#